data_073fb0c73eac7297cb73c5b2db8f7215
#
_entry.id   073fb0c73eac7297cb73c5b2db8f7215
#
_cell.length_a   1.000
_cell.length_b   1.000
_cell.length_c   1.000
_cell.angle_alpha   90.00
_cell.angle_beta   90.00
_cell.angle_gamma   90.00
#
_symmetry.space_group_name_H-M   'P 1'
#
loop_
_entity.id
_entity.type
_entity.pdbx_description
1 polymer ?
#
loop_
_entity_poly.entity_id
_entity_poly.type
_entity_poly.pdbx_seq_one_letter_code
_entity_poly.pdbx_strand_id
1 'polypeptide(L)'
;LESLHLLGAGGTWERWSLEQNGDTVVHFDGWSFPQPHVSSSPIDSYDLPEAEDAPQVGVLHAELDSPRSQYAPVDGSALRNTPGVCWLLGHIHVPGIRIESDPTTLYPGSPQPLDPGEQGVHGPWIVTISSDGTIDAEQIPLGTVCYDALKIDVSEAADPQAVGADVSTAIQEHVQADLETRNIEAFLPRVRLTGRTPAHTQLVEEKQTLEEQLATRQGTVDIHVESIEVETRPSVDLESLAEDEGPVAYLAELLLTLDDDETNEYKQLIDEAQDAIQAAHSAGAYNLLRRESDVEPPEREAAIQMVKQEARVLLDTLLQQKGEQP
;
A
#
# COMPACT_ATOMS: atom_id res chain seq x y z
N LEU A 1 3.11 -36.64 -12.33
CA LEU A 1 2.07 -35.77 -11.68
C LEU A 1 1.01 -36.63 -10.95
N GLU A 2 1.43 -37.75 -10.35
CA GLU A 2 0.51 -38.63 -9.58
C GLU A 2 0.02 -37.99 -8.26
N SER A 3 0.50 -36.77 -7.92
CA SER A 3 0.15 -36.04 -6.68
C SER A 3 -0.60 -34.71 -6.93
N LEU A 4 -1.17 -34.50 -8.13
CA LEU A 4 -1.99 -33.34 -8.40
C LEU A 4 -3.47 -33.66 -8.15
N HIS A 5 -4.09 -32.92 -7.23
CA HIS A 5 -5.53 -33.02 -6.95
C HIS A 5 -6.23 -31.75 -7.45
N LEU A 6 -7.17 -31.90 -8.40
CA LEU A 6 -8.06 -30.83 -8.82
C LEU A 6 -9.34 -30.93 -8.02
N LEU A 7 -9.55 -30.02 -7.07
CA LEU A 7 -10.73 -30.03 -6.20
C LEU A 7 -11.89 -29.29 -6.85
N GLY A 8 -13.09 -29.87 -6.71
CA GLY A 8 -14.33 -29.23 -7.07
C GLY A 8 -14.51 -28.96 -8.54
N ALA A 9 -14.04 -29.84 -9.43
CA ALA A 9 -14.18 -29.71 -10.86
C ALA A 9 -15.66 -29.56 -11.26
N GLY A 10 -15.96 -28.54 -12.08
CA GLY A 10 -17.32 -28.28 -12.55
C GLY A 10 -18.17 -27.40 -11.64
N GLY A 11 -17.58 -26.71 -10.67
CA GLY A 11 -18.26 -25.74 -9.82
C GLY A 11 -19.00 -26.33 -8.63
N THR A 12 -18.47 -27.41 -8.06
CA THR A 12 -18.95 -28.04 -6.83
C THR A 12 -17.87 -27.95 -5.75
N TRP A 13 -18.24 -27.98 -4.49
CA TRP A 13 -17.26 -28.07 -3.40
C TRP A 13 -16.82 -29.51 -3.20
N GLU A 14 -15.51 -29.69 -2.96
CA GLU A 14 -14.91 -30.99 -2.72
C GLU A 14 -13.87 -30.90 -1.61
N ARG A 15 -13.89 -31.86 -0.69
CA ARG A 15 -12.91 -32.01 0.39
C ARG A 15 -11.87 -33.06 0.04
N TRP A 16 -10.61 -32.70 0.23
CA TRP A 16 -9.49 -33.62 0.23
C TRP A 16 -8.78 -33.54 1.58
N SER A 17 -8.43 -34.70 2.16
CA SER A 17 -7.80 -34.79 3.47
C SER A 17 -6.36 -35.25 3.34
N LEU A 18 -5.44 -34.55 3.99
CA LEU A 18 -4.07 -34.99 4.11
C LEU A 18 -3.95 -35.87 5.36
N GLU A 19 -3.49 -37.11 5.14
CA GLU A 19 -3.27 -38.08 6.20
C GLU A 19 -1.78 -38.26 6.48
N GLN A 20 -1.40 -38.36 7.75
CA GLN A 20 -0.06 -38.70 8.20
C GLN A 20 -0.14 -39.76 9.28
N ASN A 21 0.54 -40.90 9.09
CA ASN A 21 0.55 -42.04 10.01
C ASN A 21 -0.85 -42.64 10.34
N GLY A 22 -1.86 -42.40 9.49
CA GLY A 22 -3.23 -42.87 9.65
C GLY A 22 -4.16 -41.85 10.31
N ASP A 23 -3.66 -40.69 10.69
CA ASP A 23 -4.45 -39.59 11.25
C ASP A 23 -4.60 -38.47 10.21
N THR A 24 -5.76 -37.86 10.12
CA THR A 24 -5.99 -36.67 9.32
C THR A 24 -5.31 -35.47 9.97
N VAL A 25 -4.47 -34.76 9.21
CA VAL A 25 -3.73 -33.58 9.70
C VAL A 25 -4.35 -32.26 9.28
N VAL A 26 -4.96 -32.23 8.09
CA VAL A 26 -5.63 -31.03 7.54
C VAL A 26 -6.62 -31.43 6.46
N HIS A 27 -7.74 -30.72 6.39
CA HIS A 27 -8.71 -30.80 5.30
C HIS A 27 -8.54 -29.61 4.37
N PHE A 28 -8.56 -29.85 3.06
CA PHE A 28 -8.60 -28.82 2.02
C PHE A 28 -9.96 -28.86 1.34
N ASP A 29 -10.71 -27.76 1.44
CA ASP A 29 -11.98 -27.59 0.75
C ASP A 29 -11.75 -26.70 -0.46
N GLY A 30 -11.96 -27.25 -1.63
CA GLY A 30 -11.69 -26.57 -2.88
C GLY A 30 -12.89 -26.49 -3.80
N TRP A 31 -12.90 -25.46 -4.64
CA TRP A 31 -13.87 -25.26 -5.69
C TRP A 31 -13.17 -24.76 -6.96
N SER A 32 -13.51 -25.33 -8.11
CA SER A 32 -12.92 -24.98 -9.40
C SER A 32 -13.95 -24.42 -10.37
N PHE A 33 -13.52 -23.47 -11.18
CA PHE A 33 -14.36 -22.79 -12.18
C PHE A 33 -15.00 -23.79 -13.15
N PRO A 34 -16.35 -23.80 -13.31
CA PRO A 34 -17.04 -24.61 -14.32
C PRO A 34 -16.94 -23.99 -15.74
N GLN A 35 -16.60 -22.71 -15.83
CA GLN A 35 -16.49 -21.93 -17.05
C GLN A 35 -15.55 -20.73 -16.85
N PRO A 36 -15.03 -20.07 -17.91
CA PRO A 36 -14.04 -19.00 -17.77
C PRO A 36 -14.47 -17.81 -16.92
N HIS A 37 -15.75 -17.52 -16.82
CA HIS A 37 -16.30 -16.41 -16.04
C HIS A 37 -17.42 -16.90 -15.13
N VAL A 38 -17.35 -16.55 -13.84
CA VAL A 38 -18.37 -16.81 -12.83
C VAL A 38 -18.61 -15.56 -12.04
N SER A 39 -19.78 -14.96 -12.19
CA SER A 39 -20.19 -13.71 -11.54
C SER A 39 -20.97 -13.92 -10.23
N SER A 40 -21.20 -15.15 -9.82
CA SER A 40 -21.81 -15.52 -8.54
C SER A 40 -20.75 -15.97 -7.55
N SER A 41 -21.02 -15.76 -6.25
CA SER A 41 -20.11 -16.22 -5.21
C SER A 41 -20.12 -17.75 -5.12
N PRO A 42 -18.99 -18.45 -5.19
CA PRO A 42 -18.91 -19.88 -4.91
C PRO A 42 -19.33 -20.23 -3.46
N ILE A 43 -19.12 -19.31 -2.52
CA ILE A 43 -19.46 -19.49 -1.11
C ILE A 43 -20.97 -19.67 -0.91
N ASP A 44 -21.81 -19.08 -1.77
CA ASP A 44 -23.27 -19.26 -1.69
C ASP A 44 -23.71 -20.71 -1.87
N SER A 45 -22.88 -21.55 -2.49
CA SER A 45 -23.12 -22.99 -2.71
C SER A 45 -22.25 -23.89 -1.82
N TYR A 46 -21.58 -23.33 -0.81
CA TYR A 46 -20.76 -24.12 0.11
C TYR A 46 -21.65 -25.03 0.97
N ASP A 47 -21.43 -26.35 0.88
CA ASP A 47 -22.28 -27.38 1.48
C ASP A 47 -21.50 -28.44 2.28
N LEU A 48 -20.17 -28.25 2.45
CA LEU A 48 -19.35 -29.19 3.21
C LEU A 48 -19.52 -28.94 4.72
N PRO A 49 -19.61 -30.02 5.52
CA PRO A 49 -19.73 -29.86 6.97
C PRO A 49 -18.43 -29.34 7.60
N GLU A 50 -18.56 -28.65 8.72
CA GLU A 50 -17.41 -28.33 9.56
C GLU A 50 -16.69 -29.60 10.00
N ALA A 51 -15.35 -29.59 9.92
CA ALA A 51 -14.53 -30.71 10.34
C ALA A 51 -14.23 -30.62 11.85
N GLU A 52 -14.37 -31.72 12.56
CA GLU A 52 -14.13 -31.78 14.01
C GLU A 52 -12.79 -32.44 14.38
N ASP A 53 -12.13 -33.11 13.42
CA ASP A 53 -10.96 -33.95 13.63
C ASP A 53 -9.64 -33.28 13.22
N ALA A 54 -9.68 -32.29 12.33
CA ALA A 54 -8.51 -31.57 11.87
C ALA A 54 -8.83 -30.14 11.36
N PRO A 55 -7.85 -29.23 11.32
CA PRO A 55 -8.04 -27.91 10.74
C PRO A 55 -8.51 -27.97 9.28
N GLN A 56 -9.32 -27.00 8.89
CA GLN A 56 -9.95 -26.90 7.58
C GLN A 56 -9.44 -25.66 6.84
N VAL A 57 -8.95 -25.83 5.62
CA VAL A 57 -8.38 -24.78 4.77
C VAL A 57 -9.18 -24.68 3.48
N GLY A 58 -9.70 -23.49 3.19
CA GLY A 58 -10.34 -23.21 1.91
C GLY A 58 -9.32 -22.88 0.82
N VAL A 59 -9.50 -23.42 -0.38
CA VAL A 59 -8.68 -23.16 -1.56
C VAL A 59 -9.57 -22.70 -2.70
N LEU A 60 -9.41 -21.45 -3.15
CA LEU A 60 -10.32 -20.86 -4.11
C LEU A 60 -9.60 -19.86 -5.01
N HIS A 61 -9.90 -19.88 -6.29
CA HIS A 61 -9.49 -18.82 -7.21
C HIS A 61 -10.64 -17.81 -7.29
N ALA A 62 -10.52 -16.64 -6.62
CA ALA A 62 -11.62 -15.72 -6.39
C ALA A 62 -11.15 -14.28 -6.22
N GLU A 63 -12.03 -13.33 -6.47
CA GLU A 63 -11.81 -11.91 -6.19
C GLU A 63 -12.56 -11.48 -4.93
N LEU A 64 -11.78 -11.12 -3.89
CA LEU A 64 -12.31 -10.73 -2.59
C LEU A 64 -12.85 -9.29 -2.63
N ASP A 65 -14.01 -9.08 -2.02
CA ASP A 65 -14.67 -7.77 -1.85
C ASP A 65 -14.91 -6.98 -3.15
N SER A 66 -15.04 -7.71 -4.27
CA SER A 66 -15.30 -7.15 -5.61
C SER A 66 -16.64 -7.63 -6.17
N PRO A 67 -17.78 -7.12 -5.72
CA PRO A 67 -19.12 -7.68 -6.02
C PRO A 67 -19.53 -7.62 -7.49
N ARG A 68 -18.77 -6.88 -8.32
CA ARG A 68 -18.99 -6.79 -9.78
C ARG A 68 -18.02 -7.62 -10.61
N SER A 69 -17.15 -8.36 -9.94
CA SER A 69 -16.19 -9.23 -10.62
C SER A 69 -16.87 -10.34 -11.41
N GLN A 70 -16.22 -10.77 -12.48
CA GLN A 70 -16.58 -11.97 -13.26
C GLN A 70 -15.70 -13.18 -12.87
N TYR A 71 -14.91 -13.05 -11.80
CA TYR A 71 -13.93 -14.05 -11.35
C TYR A 71 -14.26 -14.53 -9.96
N ALA A 72 -15.43 -15.17 -9.79
CA ALA A 72 -15.88 -15.73 -8.52
C ALA A 72 -15.81 -14.71 -7.38
N PRO A 73 -16.61 -13.64 -7.39
CA PRO A 73 -16.61 -12.62 -6.33
C PRO A 73 -16.96 -13.25 -4.99
N VAL A 74 -16.18 -12.93 -3.96
CA VAL A 74 -16.39 -13.41 -2.58
C VAL A 74 -16.35 -12.22 -1.62
N ASP A 75 -17.31 -12.16 -0.74
CA ASP A 75 -17.35 -11.17 0.33
C ASP A 75 -16.58 -11.70 1.57
N GLY A 76 -15.72 -10.87 2.17
CA GLY A 76 -14.94 -11.24 3.35
C GLY A 76 -15.82 -11.63 4.55
N SER A 77 -17.03 -11.07 4.68
CA SER A 77 -17.97 -11.47 5.72
C SER A 77 -18.56 -12.85 5.46
N ALA A 78 -18.72 -13.25 4.20
CA ALA A 78 -19.16 -14.60 3.85
C ALA A 78 -18.09 -15.64 4.21
N LEU A 79 -16.80 -15.33 3.97
CA LEU A 79 -15.70 -16.21 4.40
C LEU A 79 -15.68 -16.41 5.93
N ARG A 80 -15.93 -15.35 6.70
CA ARG A 80 -16.01 -15.45 8.18
C ARG A 80 -17.14 -16.34 8.68
N ASN A 81 -18.18 -16.51 7.90
CA ASN A 81 -19.34 -17.35 8.24
C ASN A 81 -19.24 -18.76 7.63
N THR A 82 -18.16 -19.05 6.90
CA THR A 82 -17.92 -20.37 6.29
C THR A 82 -16.85 -21.11 7.09
N PRO A 83 -17.01 -22.40 7.38
CA PRO A 83 -16.03 -23.17 8.13
C PRO A 83 -14.63 -23.08 7.51
N GLY A 84 -13.61 -22.98 8.37
CA GLY A 84 -12.22 -22.95 7.97
C GLY A 84 -11.38 -21.99 8.81
N VAL A 85 -10.14 -22.37 9.07
CA VAL A 85 -9.17 -21.56 9.82
C VAL A 85 -8.36 -20.62 8.91
N CYS A 86 -8.28 -21.00 7.63
CA CYS A 86 -7.52 -20.25 6.61
C CYS A 86 -8.18 -20.37 5.24
N TRP A 87 -8.11 -19.27 4.44
CA TRP A 87 -8.49 -19.24 3.04
C TRP A 87 -7.29 -18.84 2.17
N LEU A 88 -6.88 -19.74 1.29
CA LEU A 88 -5.82 -19.50 0.30
C LEU A 88 -6.47 -19.14 -1.03
N LEU A 89 -6.34 -17.90 -1.43
CA LEU A 89 -7.01 -17.35 -2.61
C LEU A 89 -6.01 -17.16 -3.76
N GLY A 90 -6.37 -17.62 -4.95
CA GLY A 90 -5.71 -17.25 -6.21
C GLY A 90 -6.42 -16.07 -6.89
N HIS A 91 -5.96 -15.65 -8.04
CA HIS A 91 -6.42 -14.57 -8.89
C HIS A 91 -5.63 -13.26 -8.75
N ILE A 92 -5.45 -12.74 -7.57
CA ILE A 92 -4.68 -11.50 -7.35
C ILE A 92 -3.19 -11.85 -7.29
N HIS A 93 -2.41 -11.21 -8.15
CA HIS A 93 -0.98 -11.45 -8.28
C HIS A 93 -0.14 -10.71 -7.23
N VAL A 94 -0.66 -9.62 -6.66
CA VAL A 94 -0.02 -8.92 -5.56
C VAL A 94 -0.22 -9.73 -4.27
N PRO A 95 0.87 -10.21 -3.65
CA PRO A 95 0.79 -11.04 -2.44
C PRO A 95 0.29 -10.25 -1.24
N GLY A 96 -0.27 -10.93 -0.27
CA GLY A 96 -0.61 -10.33 1.03
C GLY A 96 -1.75 -10.99 1.76
N ILE A 97 -1.74 -10.80 3.07
CA ILE A 97 -2.83 -11.17 3.96
C ILE A 97 -3.92 -10.09 3.82
N ARG A 98 -5.14 -10.51 3.55
CA ARG A 98 -6.31 -9.63 3.38
C ARG A 98 -7.20 -9.61 4.61
N ILE A 99 -7.24 -10.72 5.33
CA ILE A 99 -7.91 -10.85 6.63
C ILE A 99 -6.91 -11.55 7.55
N GLU A 100 -6.56 -10.91 8.65
CA GLU A 100 -5.50 -11.39 9.54
C GLU A 100 -5.94 -12.60 10.40
N SER A 101 -7.21 -12.65 10.79
CA SER A 101 -7.74 -13.73 11.64
C SER A 101 -9.23 -13.97 11.41
N ASP A 102 -9.67 -15.17 11.77
CA ASP A 102 -11.07 -15.61 11.87
C ASP A 102 -11.89 -15.46 10.56
N PRO A 103 -11.52 -16.16 9.48
CA PRO A 103 -10.33 -16.95 9.21
C PRO A 103 -9.20 -16.10 8.58
N THR A 104 -7.95 -16.50 8.74
CA THR A 104 -6.84 -15.88 7.99
C THR A 104 -7.07 -16.07 6.50
N THR A 105 -7.02 -14.98 5.74
CA THR A 105 -7.25 -15.02 4.28
C THR A 105 -6.10 -14.33 3.56
N LEU A 106 -5.44 -15.05 2.66
CA LEU A 106 -4.29 -14.54 1.93
C LEU A 106 -4.33 -14.87 0.44
N TYR A 107 -3.74 -13.96 -0.35
CA TYR A 107 -3.30 -14.23 -1.71
C TYR A 107 -1.79 -14.49 -1.69
N PRO A 108 -1.30 -15.65 -2.14
CA PRO A 108 0.14 -15.89 -2.27
C PRO A 108 0.79 -14.98 -3.32
N GLY A 109 0.00 -14.48 -4.26
CA GLY A 109 0.49 -13.68 -5.37
C GLY A 109 1.20 -14.52 -6.45
N SER A 110 1.83 -13.84 -7.38
CA SER A 110 2.76 -14.44 -8.33
C SER A 110 4.13 -14.66 -7.66
N PRO A 111 4.88 -15.71 -7.99
CA PRO A 111 6.21 -15.97 -7.41
C PRO A 111 7.26 -14.95 -7.84
N GLN A 112 7.03 -14.25 -8.94
CA GLN A 112 7.81 -13.18 -9.53
C GLN A 112 6.84 -12.18 -10.17
N PRO A 113 6.95 -10.85 -9.94
CA PRO A 113 6.08 -9.90 -10.60
C PRO A 113 6.30 -9.91 -12.11
N LEU A 114 5.22 -9.82 -12.87
CA LEU A 114 5.21 -9.87 -14.33
C LEU A 114 5.03 -8.50 -14.97
N ASP A 115 4.48 -7.56 -14.24
CA ASP A 115 4.28 -6.18 -14.71
C ASP A 115 4.35 -5.17 -13.54
N PRO A 116 4.49 -3.86 -13.84
CA PRO A 116 4.63 -2.83 -12.81
C PRO A 116 3.41 -2.63 -11.90
N GLY A 117 2.27 -3.23 -12.19
CA GLY A 117 1.10 -3.25 -11.32
C GLY A 117 1.22 -4.27 -10.18
N GLU A 118 2.12 -5.24 -10.31
CA GLU A 118 2.39 -6.26 -9.30
C GLU A 118 3.49 -5.79 -8.35
N GLN A 119 3.12 -4.84 -7.47
CA GLN A 119 4.04 -4.15 -6.57
C GLN A 119 4.48 -5.02 -5.40
N GLY A 120 5.64 -4.66 -4.84
CA GLY A 120 6.20 -5.26 -3.64
C GLY A 120 7.05 -6.49 -3.90
N VAL A 121 7.37 -7.18 -2.84
CA VAL A 121 8.22 -8.37 -2.85
C VAL A 121 7.37 -9.60 -3.11
N HIS A 122 7.83 -10.45 -4.01
CA HIS A 122 7.14 -11.66 -4.45
C HIS A 122 7.86 -12.94 -4.04
N GLY A 123 7.08 -14.03 -3.91
CA GLY A 123 7.58 -15.35 -3.55
C GLY A 123 6.51 -16.19 -2.87
N PRO A 124 6.79 -17.47 -2.61
CA PRO A 124 5.85 -18.38 -1.95
C PRO A 124 5.66 -17.99 -0.48
N TRP A 125 4.61 -18.54 0.10
CA TRP A 125 4.30 -18.42 1.52
C TRP A 125 4.48 -19.75 2.22
N ILE A 126 5.02 -19.72 3.44
CA ILE A 126 4.94 -20.82 4.40
C ILE A 126 3.78 -20.51 5.33
N VAL A 127 2.77 -21.37 5.32
CA VAL A 127 1.62 -21.29 6.22
C VAL A 127 1.70 -22.42 7.22
N THR A 128 1.89 -22.07 8.48
CA THR A 128 1.94 -23.00 9.59
C THR A 128 0.58 -23.01 10.30
N ILE A 129 -0.01 -24.18 10.45
CA ILE A 129 -1.28 -24.37 11.13
C ILE A 129 -1.01 -25.15 12.42
N SER A 130 -1.26 -24.53 13.57
CA SER A 130 -1.14 -25.16 14.87
C SER A 130 -2.35 -26.04 15.17
N SER A 131 -2.23 -26.97 16.11
CA SER A 131 -3.30 -27.89 16.49
C SER A 131 -4.53 -27.20 17.11
N ASP A 132 -4.38 -25.97 17.58
CA ASP A 132 -5.47 -25.12 18.07
C ASP A 132 -6.11 -24.25 16.98
N GLY A 133 -5.68 -24.40 15.71
CA GLY A 133 -6.17 -23.64 14.57
C GLY A 133 -5.48 -22.29 14.37
N THR A 134 -4.50 -21.94 15.18
CA THR A 134 -3.73 -20.69 14.99
C THR A 134 -2.93 -20.76 13.70
N ILE A 135 -2.97 -19.69 12.90
CA ILE A 135 -2.27 -19.55 11.63
C ILE A 135 -1.08 -18.60 11.81
N ASP A 136 0.08 -19.04 11.36
CA ASP A 136 1.27 -18.21 11.13
C ASP A 136 1.62 -18.30 9.64
N ALA A 137 1.74 -17.15 8.97
CA ALA A 137 1.95 -17.07 7.53
C ALA A 137 3.13 -16.14 7.22
N GLU A 138 4.19 -16.68 6.68
CA GLU A 138 5.43 -15.97 6.32
C GLU A 138 5.67 -16.05 4.82
N GLN A 139 5.91 -14.88 4.17
CA GLN A 139 6.34 -14.82 2.79
C GLN A 139 7.84 -15.03 2.68
N ILE A 140 8.25 -15.93 1.79
CA ILE A 140 9.67 -16.15 1.48
C ILE A 140 10.02 -15.35 0.22
N PRO A 141 10.81 -14.28 0.31
CA PRO A 141 11.20 -13.47 -0.83
C PRO A 141 12.08 -14.27 -1.81
N LEU A 142 11.54 -14.66 -2.95
CA LEU A 142 12.27 -15.35 -4.02
C LEU A 142 12.31 -14.57 -5.33
N GLY A 143 11.38 -13.66 -5.56
CA GLY A 143 11.41 -12.77 -6.71
C GLY A 143 12.67 -11.90 -6.66
N THR A 144 13.38 -11.79 -7.79
CA THR A 144 14.61 -11.00 -7.91
C THR A 144 14.35 -9.60 -8.47
N VAL A 145 13.13 -9.33 -8.94
CA VAL A 145 12.67 -8.03 -9.43
C VAL A 145 11.59 -7.51 -8.51
N CYS A 146 11.65 -6.22 -8.17
CA CYS A 146 10.62 -5.53 -7.40
C CYS A 146 10.15 -4.28 -8.16
N TYR A 147 8.84 -4.13 -8.31
CA TYR A 147 8.18 -2.89 -8.71
C TYR A 147 7.57 -2.24 -7.49
N ASP A 148 7.62 -0.91 -7.43
CA ASP A 148 6.86 -0.17 -6.41
C ASP A 148 6.52 1.23 -6.89
N ALA A 149 5.60 1.91 -6.18
CA ALA A 149 5.19 3.26 -6.48
C ALA A 149 5.66 4.20 -5.36
N LEU A 150 6.52 5.15 -5.70
CA LEU A 150 7.04 6.16 -4.78
C LEU A 150 6.37 7.51 -5.06
N LYS A 151 5.65 8.04 -4.07
CA LYS A 151 5.11 9.39 -4.12
C LYS A 151 6.05 10.33 -3.38
N ILE A 152 6.60 11.32 -4.09
CA ILE A 152 7.62 12.23 -3.59
C ILE A 152 7.12 13.66 -3.69
N ASP A 153 7.06 14.36 -2.57
CA ASP A 153 6.79 15.79 -2.53
C ASP A 153 8.09 16.55 -2.79
N VAL A 154 8.11 17.35 -3.87
CA VAL A 154 9.27 18.13 -4.29
C VAL A 154 9.04 19.63 -4.15
N SER A 155 8.18 20.03 -3.23
CA SER A 155 7.85 21.46 -3.01
C SER A 155 9.05 22.30 -2.60
N GLU A 156 10.01 21.72 -1.90
CA GLU A 156 11.23 22.41 -1.44
C GLU A 156 12.34 22.46 -2.52
N ALA A 157 12.18 21.70 -3.61
CA ALA A 157 13.17 21.66 -4.68
C ALA A 157 13.07 22.89 -5.59
N ALA A 158 14.16 23.64 -5.71
CA ALA A 158 14.19 24.88 -6.47
C ALA A 158 14.35 24.67 -7.99
N ASP A 159 14.96 23.57 -8.40
CA ASP A 159 15.31 23.27 -9.79
C ASP A 159 15.27 21.75 -10.06
N PRO A 160 15.34 21.28 -11.32
CA PRO A 160 15.32 19.86 -11.66
C PRO A 160 16.46 19.05 -11.04
N GLN A 161 17.62 19.65 -10.77
CA GLN A 161 18.74 18.95 -10.14
C GLN A 161 18.43 18.64 -8.67
N ALA A 162 17.82 19.57 -7.95
CA ALA A 162 17.35 19.36 -6.58
C ALA A 162 16.28 18.27 -6.54
N VAL A 163 15.30 18.29 -7.48
CA VAL A 163 14.30 17.22 -7.61
C VAL A 163 14.96 15.86 -7.85
N GLY A 164 15.98 15.80 -8.72
CA GLY A 164 16.72 14.55 -8.95
C GLY A 164 17.42 14.03 -7.71
N ALA A 165 17.94 14.93 -6.87
CA ALA A 165 18.56 14.57 -5.58
C ALA A 165 17.51 14.02 -4.59
N ASP A 166 16.36 14.67 -4.47
CA ASP A 166 15.26 14.23 -3.60
C ASP A 166 14.74 12.84 -4.01
N VAL A 167 14.55 12.63 -5.32
CA VAL A 167 14.13 11.33 -5.86
C VAL A 167 15.18 10.25 -5.58
N SER A 168 16.47 10.57 -5.82
CA SER A 168 17.56 9.63 -5.53
C SER A 168 17.60 9.25 -4.06
N THR A 169 17.42 10.22 -3.17
CA THR A 169 17.38 9.98 -1.72
C THR A 169 16.21 9.08 -1.34
N ALA A 170 15.01 9.40 -1.80
CA ALA A 170 13.82 8.60 -1.50
C ALA A 170 13.94 7.14 -2.01
N ILE A 171 14.48 6.95 -3.21
CA ILE A 171 14.76 5.61 -3.76
C ILE A 171 15.78 4.87 -2.88
N GLN A 172 16.87 5.54 -2.46
CA GLN A 172 17.89 4.93 -1.63
C GLN A 172 17.37 4.53 -0.26
N GLU A 173 16.58 5.37 0.37
CA GLU A 173 15.93 5.06 1.65
C GLU A 173 14.98 3.87 1.54
N HIS A 174 14.17 3.82 0.48
CA HIS A 174 13.27 2.70 0.23
C HIS A 174 14.03 1.38 0.02
N VAL A 175 15.10 1.38 -0.79
CA VAL A 175 15.93 0.18 -1.00
C VAL A 175 16.56 -0.28 0.30
N GLN A 176 17.09 0.64 1.11
CA GLN A 176 17.73 0.30 2.37
C GLN A 176 16.74 -0.26 3.41
N ALA A 177 15.56 0.32 3.51
CA ALA A 177 14.57 -0.09 4.48
C ALA A 177 13.93 -1.45 4.13
N ASP A 178 13.59 -1.65 2.86
CA ASP A 178 12.69 -2.72 2.44
C ASP A 178 13.31 -3.80 1.57
N LEU A 179 14.35 -3.52 0.79
CA LEU A 179 14.84 -4.41 -0.25
C LEU A 179 16.24 -4.98 -0.02
N GLU A 180 17.15 -4.24 0.64
CA GLU A 180 18.57 -4.61 0.75
C GLU A 180 18.81 -5.96 1.45
N THR A 181 17.94 -6.33 2.40
CA THR A 181 18.01 -7.61 3.12
C THR A 181 17.30 -8.76 2.43
N ARG A 182 16.67 -8.50 1.28
CA ARG A 182 15.88 -9.46 0.50
C ARG A 182 16.63 -9.86 -0.77
N ASN A 183 16.16 -10.89 -1.46
CA ASN A 183 16.83 -11.41 -2.67
C ASN A 183 16.51 -10.57 -3.93
N ILE A 184 16.46 -9.23 -3.79
CA ILE A 184 16.17 -8.32 -4.90
C ILE A 184 17.46 -7.96 -5.63
N GLU A 185 17.48 -8.18 -6.94
CA GLU A 185 18.57 -7.83 -7.85
C GLU A 185 18.25 -6.58 -8.68
N ALA A 186 16.95 -6.34 -8.97
CA ALA A 186 16.50 -5.17 -9.71
C ALA A 186 15.28 -4.51 -9.06
N PHE A 187 15.34 -3.19 -8.91
CA PHE A 187 14.24 -2.36 -8.45
C PHE A 187 13.79 -1.40 -9.54
N LEU A 188 12.50 -1.42 -9.88
CA LEU A 188 11.90 -0.62 -10.93
C LEU A 188 10.78 0.26 -10.36
N PRO A 189 11.14 1.39 -9.70
CA PRO A 189 10.14 2.29 -9.13
C PRO A 189 9.40 3.07 -10.20
N ARG A 190 8.09 3.27 -9.97
CA ARG A 190 7.28 4.33 -10.56
C ARG A 190 7.29 5.52 -9.63
N VAL A 191 7.79 6.64 -10.07
CA VAL A 191 7.91 7.86 -9.27
C VAL A 191 6.80 8.83 -9.63
N ARG A 192 6.07 9.28 -8.63
CA ARG A 192 5.06 10.33 -8.76
C ARG A 192 5.54 11.57 -8.03
N LEU A 193 5.89 12.62 -8.78
CA LEU A 193 6.30 13.90 -8.23
C LEU A 193 5.08 14.76 -7.93
N THR A 194 4.98 15.24 -6.70
CA THR A 194 3.85 16.08 -6.25
C THR A 194 4.36 17.37 -5.63
N GLY A 195 3.43 18.29 -5.33
CA GLY A 195 3.74 19.57 -4.70
C GLY A 195 3.87 20.73 -5.70
N ARG A 196 4.23 21.89 -5.18
CA ARG A 196 4.46 23.10 -5.97
C ARG A 196 5.94 23.44 -5.98
N THR A 197 6.52 23.56 -7.18
CA THR A 197 7.94 23.85 -7.34
C THR A 197 8.16 24.81 -8.51
N PRO A 198 9.13 25.72 -8.44
CA PRO A 198 9.56 26.52 -9.59
C PRO A 198 10.10 25.66 -10.74
N ALA A 199 10.55 24.43 -10.46
CA ALA A 199 11.03 23.47 -11.46
C ALA A 199 9.92 22.87 -12.34
N HIS A 200 8.62 23.05 -12.02
CA HIS A 200 7.50 22.36 -12.68
C HIS A 200 7.60 22.31 -14.22
N THR A 201 7.79 23.46 -14.87
CA THR A 201 7.83 23.54 -16.34
C THR A 201 9.00 22.72 -16.91
N GLN A 202 10.18 22.84 -16.30
CA GLN A 202 11.35 22.09 -16.72
C GLN A 202 11.19 20.58 -16.48
N LEU A 203 10.59 20.19 -15.36
CA LEU A 203 10.29 18.77 -15.08
C LEU A 203 9.37 18.14 -16.13
N VAL A 204 8.36 18.88 -16.61
CA VAL A 204 7.48 18.40 -17.68
C VAL A 204 8.25 18.24 -18.99
N GLU A 205 9.15 19.17 -19.32
CA GLU A 205 9.93 19.16 -20.55
C GLU A 205 11.07 18.13 -20.53
N GLU A 206 11.74 17.96 -19.40
CA GLU A 206 12.97 17.16 -19.26
C GLU A 206 12.73 15.80 -18.57
N LYS A 207 11.48 15.40 -18.39
CA LYS A 207 11.08 14.18 -17.71
C LYS A 207 11.91 12.94 -18.11
N GLN A 208 12.06 12.70 -19.40
CA GLN A 208 12.79 11.55 -19.93
C GLN A 208 14.29 11.61 -19.56
N THR A 209 14.87 12.79 -19.58
CA THR A 209 16.27 12.98 -19.17
C THR A 209 16.46 12.67 -17.70
N LEU A 210 15.50 13.06 -16.85
CA LEU A 210 15.50 12.75 -15.42
C LEU A 210 15.39 11.24 -15.18
N GLU A 211 14.50 10.53 -15.88
CA GLU A 211 14.36 9.07 -15.82
C GLU A 211 15.71 8.37 -16.14
N GLU A 212 16.39 8.78 -17.20
CA GLU A 212 17.67 8.20 -17.60
C GLU A 212 18.80 8.48 -16.58
N GLN A 213 18.80 9.66 -15.96
CA GLN A 213 19.83 10.06 -14.97
C GLN A 213 19.68 9.34 -13.63
N LEU A 214 18.48 8.89 -13.29
CA LEU A 214 18.17 8.20 -12.04
C LEU A 214 18.50 6.70 -12.06
N ALA A 215 18.90 6.15 -13.20
CA ALA A 215 19.37 4.78 -13.28
C ALA A 215 20.71 4.65 -12.51
N THR A 216 20.75 3.82 -11.51
CA THR A 216 21.90 3.67 -10.61
C THR A 216 21.95 2.27 -9.99
N ARG A 217 22.93 2.05 -9.11
CA ARG A 217 23.07 0.82 -8.34
C ARG A 217 23.30 1.14 -6.87
N GLN A 218 22.61 0.42 -5.99
CA GLN A 218 22.82 0.48 -4.55
C GLN A 218 23.08 -0.93 -4.01
N GLY A 219 24.26 -1.14 -3.45
CA GLY A 219 24.67 -2.48 -3.00
C GLY A 219 24.62 -3.50 -4.14
N THR A 220 23.76 -4.50 -4.02
CA THR A 220 23.51 -5.54 -5.02
C THR A 220 22.32 -5.24 -5.91
N VAL A 221 21.56 -4.18 -5.65
CA VAL A 221 20.30 -3.84 -6.33
C VAL A 221 20.56 -2.87 -7.47
N ASP A 222 20.25 -3.27 -8.70
CA ASP A 222 20.22 -2.38 -9.86
C ASP A 222 18.89 -1.61 -9.89
N ILE A 223 18.96 -0.28 -9.99
CA ILE A 223 17.80 0.61 -9.92
C ILE A 223 17.55 1.21 -11.31
N HIS A 224 16.35 1.01 -11.83
CA HIS A 224 15.88 1.58 -13.07
C HIS A 224 14.50 2.19 -12.88
N VAL A 225 14.40 3.51 -12.92
CA VAL A 225 13.09 4.19 -12.85
C VAL A 225 12.26 3.79 -14.05
N GLU A 226 11.13 3.10 -13.79
CA GLU A 226 10.22 2.62 -14.84
C GLU A 226 9.49 3.78 -15.50
N SER A 227 9.03 4.74 -14.67
CA SER A 227 8.39 5.96 -15.15
C SER A 227 8.38 7.04 -14.09
N ILE A 228 8.34 8.32 -14.54
CA ILE A 228 8.08 9.47 -13.69
C ILE A 228 6.74 10.09 -14.09
N GLU A 229 5.81 10.25 -13.16
CA GLU A 229 4.59 11.03 -13.32
C GLU A 229 4.78 12.40 -12.69
N VAL A 230 4.66 13.48 -13.47
CA VAL A 230 4.80 14.85 -12.98
C VAL A 230 3.42 15.40 -12.65
N GLU A 231 3.01 15.27 -11.39
CA GLU A 231 1.79 15.86 -10.83
C GLU A 231 2.08 17.13 -10.01
N THR A 232 3.28 17.69 -10.19
CA THR A 232 3.65 18.97 -9.59
C THR A 232 2.85 20.13 -10.19
N ARG A 233 2.95 21.29 -9.54
CA ARG A 233 2.39 22.56 -10.03
C ARG A 233 3.44 23.65 -9.95
N PRO A 234 3.30 24.73 -10.72
CA PRO A 234 4.17 25.90 -10.57
C PRO A 234 4.11 26.45 -9.14
N SER A 235 5.23 26.95 -8.64
CA SER A 235 5.24 27.69 -7.38
C SER A 235 4.30 28.90 -7.46
N VAL A 236 3.75 29.27 -6.32
CA VAL A 236 2.93 30.49 -6.19
C VAL A 236 3.71 31.53 -5.42
N ASP A 237 3.53 32.77 -5.80
CA ASP A 237 4.05 33.92 -5.08
C ASP A 237 3.15 34.18 -3.85
N LEU A 238 3.57 33.65 -2.69
CA LEU A 238 2.81 33.78 -1.46
C LEU A 238 2.71 35.24 -1.00
N GLU A 239 3.75 36.06 -1.23
CA GLU A 239 3.74 37.48 -0.87
C GLU A 239 2.65 38.21 -1.67
N SER A 240 2.59 37.97 -2.99
CA SER A 240 1.55 38.55 -3.84
C SER A 240 0.15 38.06 -3.48
N LEU A 241 0.00 36.79 -3.10
CA LEU A 241 -1.30 36.24 -2.67
C LEU A 241 -1.75 36.78 -1.32
N ALA A 242 -0.83 37.09 -0.42
CA ALA A 242 -1.14 37.66 0.90
C ALA A 242 -1.64 39.12 0.81
N GLU A 243 -1.35 39.85 -0.28
CA GLU A 243 -1.88 41.20 -0.52
C GLU A 243 -3.37 41.22 -0.93
N ASP A 244 -3.90 40.06 -1.36
CA ASP A 244 -5.32 39.90 -1.71
C ASP A 244 -6.22 39.85 -0.46
N GLU A 245 -7.52 39.69 -0.63
CA GLU A 245 -8.48 39.46 0.43
C GLU A 245 -9.08 38.06 0.36
N GLY A 246 -9.37 37.44 1.52
CA GLY A 246 -10.12 36.20 1.60
C GLY A 246 -9.28 34.98 2.00
N PRO A 247 -9.84 33.76 1.86
CA PRO A 247 -9.20 32.55 2.38
C PRO A 247 -7.82 32.23 1.78
N VAL A 248 -7.61 32.58 0.51
CA VAL A 248 -6.31 32.38 -0.17
C VAL A 248 -5.23 33.27 0.44
N ALA A 249 -5.55 34.56 0.65
CA ALA A 249 -4.63 35.51 1.29
C ALA A 249 -4.29 35.08 2.73
N TYR A 250 -5.28 34.67 3.50
CA TYR A 250 -5.08 34.16 4.86
C TYR A 250 -4.13 32.95 4.91
N LEU A 251 -4.30 32.00 4.00
CA LEU A 251 -3.41 30.82 3.92
C LEU A 251 -1.99 31.17 3.46
N ALA A 252 -1.87 32.14 2.54
CA ALA A 252 -0.57 32.64 2.10
C ALA A 252 0.18 33.34 3.24
N GLU A 253 -0.51 34.21 4.01
CA GLU A 253 0.05 34.88 5.18
C GLU A 253 0.45 33.90 6.29
N LEU A 254 -0.39 32.88 6.56
CA LEU A 254 -0.08 31.79 7.48
C LEU A 254 1.21 31.08 7.08
N LEU A 255 1.34 30.67 5.81
CA LEU A 255 2.54 29.98 5.31
C LEU A 255 3.79 30.84 5.42
N LEU A 256 3.73 32.11 5.02
CA LEU A 256 4.86 33.05 5.14
C LEU A 256 5.30 33.20 6.60
N THR A 257 4.34 33.42 7.53
CA THR A 257 4.63 33.58 8.95
C THR A 257 5.26 32.33 9.57
N LEU A 258 4.79 31.14 9.16
CA LEU A 258 5.35 29.88 9.66
C LEU A 258 6.71 29.54 9.03
N ASP A 259 7.02 30.02 7.83
CA ASP A 259 8.31 29.82 7.18
C ASP A 259 9.41 30.73 7.78
N ASP A 260 9.04 31.92 8.32
CA ASP A 260 9.94 32.84 9.00
C ASP A 260 10.15 32.55 10.50
N ASP A 261 9.70 31.39 11.01
CA ASP A 261 9.71 31.01 12.42
C ASP A 261 8.96 31.98 13.36
N GLU A 262 8.19 32.92 12.84
CA GLU A 262 7.35 33.84 13.59
C GLU A 262 6.03 33.19 14.04
N THR A 263 6.14 32.09 14.78
CA THR A 263 4.98 31.25 15.17
C THR A 263 4.07 31.86 16.24
N ASN A 264 4.42 33.05 16.80
CA ASN A 264 3.65 33.63 17.91
C ASN A 264 2.24 34.07 17.51
N GLU A 265 2.04 34.50 16.27
CA GLU A 265 0.74 34.95 15.76
C GLU A 265 -0.24 33.79 15.64
N TYR A 266 0.24 32.61 15.21
CA TYR A 266 -0.57 31.40 15.04
C TYR A 266 -0.38 30.38 16.18
N LYS A 267 0.13 30.84 17.33
CA LYS A 267 0.42 29.98 18.49
C LYS A 267 -0.79 29.13 18.89
N GLN A 268 -1.99 29.74 18.94
CA GLN A 268 -3.19 29.01 19.32
C GLN A 268 -3.50 27.87 18.31
N LEU A 269 -3.36 28.12 17.00
CA LEU A 269 -3.58 27.11 15.96
C LEU A 269 -2.58 25.94 16.09
N ILE A 270 -1.30 26.26 16.35
CA ILE A 270 -0.26 25.25 16.52
C ILE A 270 -0.50 24.45 17.81
N ASP A 271 -0.90 25.10 18.91
CA ASP A 271 -1.20 24.42 20.16
C ASP A 271 -2.43 23.50 20.00
N GLU A 272 -3.48 23.93 19.30
CA GLU A 272 -4.65 23.09 18.96
C GLU A 272 -4.27 21.90 18.07
N ALA A 273 -3.39 22.10 17.07
CA ALA A 273 -2.89 21.03 16.23
C ALA A 273 -2.07 20.00 17.04
N GLN A 274 -1.19 20.47 17.92
CA GLN A 274 -0.40 19.61 18.80
C GLN A 274 -1.29 18.79 19.73
N ASP A 275 -2.30 19.40 20.34
CA ASP A 275 -3.29 18.72 21.20
C ASP A 275 -4.08 17.66 20.42
N ALA A 276 -4.48 17.95 19.19
CA ALA A 276 -5.19 17.01 18.32
C ALA A 276 -4.33 15.79 17.95
N ILE A 277 -3.06 16.02 17.61
CA ILE A 277 -2.08 14.96 17.29
C ILE A 277 -1.84 14.08 18.53
N GLN A 278 -1.68 14.71 19.69
CA GLN A 278 -1.46 13.99 20.94
C GLN A 278 -2.68 13.18 21.37
N ALA A 279 -3.88 13.69 21.13
CA ALA A 279 -5.13 12.96 21.35
C ALA A 279 -5.25 11.77 20.40
N ALA A 280 -4.94 11.94 19.11
CA ALA A 280 -4.91 10.86 18.13
C ALA A 280 -3.88 9.78 18.53
N HIS A 281 -2.65 10.18 18.83
CA HIS A 281 -1.58 9.26 19.30
C HIS A 281 -1.99 8.48 20.56
N SER A 282 -2.81 9.09 21.44
CA SER A 282 -3.29 8.47 22.68
C SER A 282 -4.53 7.59 22.49
N ALA A 283 -5.14 7.61 21.32
CA ALA A 283 -6.36 6.85 21.04
C ALA A 283 -6.10 5.32 21.06
N GLY A 284 -7.11 4.57 21.50
CA GLY A 284 -7.02 3.12 21.66
C GLY A 284 -6.70 2.35 20.37
N ALA A 285 -7.06 2.89 19.21
CA ALA A 285 -6.75 2.34 17.90
C ALA A 285 -5.24 2.23 17.61
N TYR A 286 -4.43 3.10 18.22
CA TYR A 286 -2.96 3.10 18.06
C TYR A 286 -2.21 2.34 19.15
N ASN A 287 -2.91 1.60 20.03
CA ASN A 287 -2.28 0.85 21.13
C ASN A 287 -1.32 -0.25 20.64
N LEU A 288 -1.59 -0.86 19.50
CA LEU A 288 -0.73 -1.90 18.91
C LEU A 288 0.58 -1.28 18.39
N LEU A 289 0.51 -0.19 17.64
CA LEU A 289 1.69 0.51 17.13
C LEU A 289 2.61 1.00 18.27
N ARG A 290 2.03 1.49 19.38
CA ARG A 290 2.79 1.91 20.57
C ARG A 290 3.46 0.77 21.34
N ARG A 291 3.00 -0.47 21.19
CA ARG A 291 3.62 -1.65 21.82
C ARG A 291 4.75 -2.25 21.01
N GLU A 292 4.71 -2.05 19.69
CA GLU A 292 5.67 -2.63 18.75
C GLU A 292 6.79 -1.66 18.36
N SER A 293 6.59 -0.36 18.55
CA SER A 293 7.59 0.68 18.29
C SER A 293 7.55 1.74 19.39
N ASP A 294 8.72 2.16 19.90
CA ASP A 294 8.90 3.30 20.81
C ASP A 294 8.61 4.64 20.06
N VAL A 295 7.38 4.78 19.55
CA VAL A 295 6.95 6.00 18.87
C VAL A 295 6.63 7.05 19.94
N GLU A 296 7.54 8.01 20.11
CA GLU A 296 7.30 9.16 20.96
C GLU A 296 6.18 10.06 20.39
N PRO A 297 5.41 10.75 21.25
CA PRO A 297 4.44 11.72 20.75
C PRO A 297 5.17 12.82 19.95
N PRO A 298 4.61 13.26 18.79
CA PRO A 298 5.27 14.24 17.95
C PRO A 298 5.49 15.56 18.71
N GLU A 299 6.69 16.10 18.55
CA GLU A 299 7.08 17.39 19.14
C GLU A 299 6.35 18.57 18.43
N ARG A 300 6.48 19.77 19.00
CA ARG A 300 5.87 21.00 18.46
C ARG A 300 6.25 21.26 16.99
N GLU A 301 7.49 20.96 16.63
CA GLU A 301 7.98 21.10 15.24
C GLU A 301 7.17 20.23 14.27
N ALA A 302 6.87 19.00 14.63
CA ALA A 302 6.03 18.12 13.81
C ALA A 302 4.59 18.67 13.64
N ALA A 303 4.05 19.34 14.66
CA ALA A 303 2.75 19.99 14.54
C ALA A 303 2.79 21.19 13.57
N ILE A 304 3.87 21.98 13.60
CA ILE A 304 4.08 23.11 12.66
C ILE A 304 4.16 22.57 11.23
N GLN A 305 4.96 21.54 10.97
CA GLN A 305 5.09 20.93 9.64
C GLN A 305 3.75 20.38 9.13
N MET A 306 2.95 19.79 10.01
CA MET A 306 1.61 19.30 9.67
C MET A 306 0.66 20.45 9.30
N VAL A 307 0.67 21.55 10.08
CA VAL A 307 -0.13 22.75 9.76
C VAL A 307 0.31 23.33 8.41
N LYS A 308 1.62 23.45 8.15
CA LYS A 308 2.15 23.90 6.86
C LYS A 308 1.66 23.02 5.70
N GLN A 309 1.74 21.72 5.86
CA GLN A 309 1.30 20.76 4.84
C GLN A 309 -0.20 20.88 4.54
N GLU A 310 -1.04 20.93 5.56
CA GLU A 310 -2.49 21.09 5.39
C GLU A 310 -2.87 22.45 4.80
N ALA A 311 -2.19 23.52 5.21
CA ALA A 311 -2.38 24.84 4.63
C ALA A 311 -2.02 24.88 3.14
N ARG A 312 -0.92 24.22 2.71
CA ARG A 312 -0.55 24.08 1.31
C ARG A 312 -1.61 23.32 0.51
N VAL A 313 -2.13 22.20 1.05
CA VAL A 313 -3.19 21.41 0.39
C VAL A 313 -4.48 22.23 0.22
N LEU A 314 -4.86 22.99 1.25
CA LEU A 314 -6.04 23.89 1.19
C LEU A 314 -5.83 25.03 0.18
N LEU A 315 -4.66 25.65 0.19
CA LEU A 315 -4.31 26.71 -0.76
C LEU A 315 -4.41 26.21 -2.21
N ASP A 316 -3.87 25.02 -2.47
CA ASP A 316 -3.95 24.36 -3.78
C ASP A 316 -5.39 24.12 -4.22
N THR A 317 -6.23 23.63 -3.30
CA THR A 317 -7.65 23.37 -3.57
C THR A 317 -8.38 24.65 -3.94
N LEU A 318 -8.14 25.74 -3.18
CA LEU A 318 -8.78 27.02 -3.43
C LEU A 318 -8.31 27.69 -4.73
N LEU A 319 -7.01 27.58 -5.05
CA LEU A 319 -6.46 28.09 -6.31
C LEU A 319 -6.99 27.34 -7.53
N GLN A 320 -7.21 26.02 -7.42
CA GLN A 320 -7.88 25.25 -8.46
C GLN A 320 -9.30 25.74 -8.70
N GLN A 321 -10.09 25.92 -7.64
CA GLN A 321 -11.46 26.41 -7.75
C GLN A 321 -11.53 27.82 -8.37
N LYS A 322 -10.53 28.68 -8.08
CA LYS A 322 -10.44 30.03 -8.65
C LYS A 322 -10.03 30.04 -10.13
N GLY A 323 -9.23 29.04 -10.56
CA GLY A 323 -8.79 28.87 -11.96
C GLY A 323 -9.80 28.18 -12.86
N GLU A 324 -10.78 27.48 -12.32
CA GLU A 324 -11.87 26.83 -13.05
C GLU A 324 -13.10 27.73 -13.24
N GLN A 325 -13.08 28.96 -12.73
CA GLN A 325 -14.12 29.95 -13.01
C GLN A 325 -13.80 30.63 -14.34
N PRO A 326 -14.70 30.50 -15.38
CA PRO A 326 -14.50 31.09 -16.70
C PRO A 326 -14.52 32.62 -16.68
#